data_580390fb0030fb0f205827d06725ad58
#
_entry.id   580390fb0030fb0f205827d06725ad58
#
_cell.length_a   1.000
_cell.length_b   1.000
_cell.length_c   1.000
_cell.angle_alpha   90.00
_cell.angle_beta   90.00
_cell.angle_gamma   90.00
#
_symmetry.space_group_name_H-M   'P 1'
#
loop_
_entity.id
_entity.type
_entity.pdbx_description
1 polymer ?
#
loop_
_entity_poly.entity_id
_entity_poly.type
_entity_poly.pdbx_seq_one_letter_code
_entity_poly.pdbx_strand_id
1 'polypeptide(L)'
;MPSSIRVSSTARQSWRVFARNRFSVVGASLLVALLAVTVAGAVFTPFDPDRIGVGPGLAAPGRAHLLGTDELGRDVFSRVLHGLRISLFVGFATAALASIVGVVVGSIAGFAGRVADDVLMRITEVFLVVPRFFLAILLMAFFGASLVNLVLTITLLSWPEIARLVRAEFLSLRARQFVDAARVAGAGRTELAFGEILPNALGPVIVAGTLLVGQAMLLEAGLSYLGLGDPGQISLGLMLNQAQSIMRSAWWATAGPGLGIFIAVIGINLVGDGLNDLFNPRARER
;
A
#
# COMPACT_ATOMS: atom_id res chain seq x y z
N MET A 1 32.33 -7.84 22.96
CA MET A 1 32.96 -7.10 21.86
C MET A 1 33.14 -8.00 20.66
N PRO A 2 32.89 -7.61 19.42
CA PRO A 2 32.22 -6.46 18.83
C PRO A 2 31.12 -6.87 17.82
N SER A 3 29.88 -6.44 18.00
CA SER A 3 28.74 -6.70 17.12
C SER A 3 28.42 -5.57 16.12
N SER A 4 29.19 -4.50 16.11
CA SER A 4 28.88 -3.28 15.33
C SER A 4 29.37 -3.27 13.87
N ILE A 5 30.23 -4.21 13.45
CA ILE A 5 30.87 -4.17 12.13
C ILE A 5 30.09 -4.93 11.05
N ARG A 6 29.21 -5.86 11.42
CA ARG A 6 28.44 -6.68 10.42
C ARG A 6 27.24 -5.98 9.80
N VAL A 7 26.62 -5.00 10.49
CA VAL A 7 25.40 -4.34 10.00
C VAL A 7 25.68 -3.42 8.80
N SER A 8 26.79 -2.72 8.78
CA SER A 8 27.13 -1.78 7.71
C SER A 8 27.52 -2.45 6.38
N SER A 9 28.12 -3.65 6.44
CA SER A 9 28.48 -4.42 5.24
C SER A 9 27.25 -5.03 4.58
N THR A 10 26.30 -5.50 5.36
CA THR A 10 25.05 -6.10 4.89
C THR A 10 24.17 -5.04 4.22
N ALA A 11 24.01 -3.86 4.79
CA ALA A 11 23.23 -2.77 4.22
C ALA A 11 23.78 -2.28 2.88
N ARG A 12 25.12 -2.12 2.76
CA ARG A 12 25.76 -1.76 1.49
C ARG A 12 25.59 -2.82 0.40
N GLN A 13 25.65 -4.08 0.79
CA GLN A 13 25.45 -5.20 -0.14
C GLN A 13 23.99 -5.28 -0.60
N SER A 14 23.04 -5.10 0.31
CA SER A 14 21.61 -5.05 0.01
C SER A 14 21.29 -3.90 -0.94
N TRP A 15 21.83 -2.71 -0.70
CA TRP A 15 21.68 -1.55 -1.58
C TRP A 15 22.23 -1.81 -3.00
N ARG A 16 23.38 -2.49 -3.12
CA ARG A 16 23.96 -2.84 -4.43
C ARG A 16 23.07 -3.81 -5.21
N VAL A 17 22.43 -4.78 -4.54
CA VAL A 17 21.50 -5.72 -5.18
C VAL A 17 20.28 -4.97 -5.68
N PHE A 18 19.67 -4.11 -4.86
CA PHE A 18 18.54 -3.27 -5.25
C PHE A 18 18.88 -2.33 -6.42
N ALA A 19 20.01 -1.63 -6.34
CA ALA A 19 20.46 -0.69 -7.36
C ALA A 19 20.91 -1.36 -8.68
N ARG A 20 21.19 -2.65 -8.67
CA ARG A 20 21.52 -3.42 -9.89
C ARG A 20 20.30 -3.71 -10.75
N ASN A 21 19.12 -3.80 -10.14
CA ASN A 21 17.87 -3.95 -10.86
C ASN A 21 17.36 -2.58 -11.34
N ARG A 22 17.41 -2.32 -12.66
CA ARG A 22 16.99 -1.05 -13.28
C ARG A 22 15.51 -0.72 -12.96
N PHE A 23 14.65 -1.73 -12.93
CA PHE A 23 13.23 -1.54 -12.64
C PHE A 23 13.01 -1.08 -11.19
N SER A 24 13.76 -1.63 -10.24
CA SER A 24 13.70 -1.20 -8.83
C SER A 24 14.13 0.26 -8.66
N VAL A 25 15.20 0.67 -9.36
CA VAL A 25 15.67 2.06 -9.34
C VAL A 25 14.64 2.99 -9.97
N VAL A 26 14.07 2.61 -11.10
CA VAL A 26 12.99 3.38 -11.75
C VAL A 26 11.77 3.50 -10.82
N GLY A 27 11.33 2.39 -10.20
CA GLY A 27 10.23 2.40 -9.25
C GLY A 27 10.50 3.30 -8.05
N ALA A 28 11.68 3.18 -7.45
CA ALA A 28 12.09 4.04 -6.33
C ALA A 28 12.15 5.53 -6.73
N SER A 29 12.69 5.83 -7.91
CA SER A 29 12.75 7.20 -8.42
C SER A 29 11.36 7.77 -8.67
N LEU A 30 10.46 6.98 -9.26
CA LEU A 30 9.06 7.38 -9.47
C LEU A 30 8.35 7.63 -8.12
N LEU A 31 8.52 6.73 -7.15
CA LEU A 31 7.90 6.88 -5.84
C LEU A 31 8.46 8.08 -5.08
N VAL A 32 9.77 8.29 -5.09
CA VAL A 32 10.40 9.47 -4.46
C VAL A 32 9.95 10.75 -5.15
N ALA A 33 9.91 10.80 -6.48
CA ALA A 33 9.40 11.95 -7.22
C ALA A 33 7.93 12.22 -6.89
N LEU A 34 7.10 11.18 -6.85
CA LEU A 34 5.68 11.28 -6.50
C LEU A 34 5.48 11.81 -5.08
N LEU A 35 6.21 11.26 -4.11
CA LEU A 35 6.17 11.73 -2.72
C LEU A 35 6.66 13.18 -2.60
N ALA A 36 7.76 13.53 -3.28
CA ALA A 36 8.27 14.89 -3.29
C ALA A 36 7.25 15.87 -3.89
N VAL A 37 6.64 15.52 -5.02
CA VAL A 37 5.58 16.31 -5.67
C VAL A 37 4.35 16.43 -4.77
N THR A 38 3.96 15.35 -4.08
CA THR A 38 2.82 15.34 -3.15
C THR A 38 3.08 16.22 -1.93
N VAL A 39 4.29 16.16 -1.36
CA VAL A 39 4.69 17.00 -0.21
C VAL A 39 4.86 18.47 -0.64
N ALA A 40 5.55 18.71 -1.75
CA ALA A 40 5.68 20.05 -2.30
C ALA A 40 4.31 20.65 -2.68
N GLY A 41 3.43 19.84 -3.27
CA GLY A 41 2.08 20.24 -3.62
C GLY A 41 1.22 20.64 -2.42
N ALA A 42 1.46 20.08 -1.24
CA ALA A 42 0.76 20.47 -0.02
C ALA A 42 1.10 21.92 0.43
N VAL A 43 2.27 22.43 -0.01
CA VAL A 43 2.76 23.78 0.37
C VAL A 43 2.72 24.74 -0.80
N PHE A 44 2.93 24.26 -2.02
CA PHE A 44 3.13 25.07 -3.24
C PHE A 44 2.11 24.78 -4.35
N THR A 45 0.86 24.41 -4.01
CA THR A 45 -0.18 24.32 -5.04
C THR A 45 -0.41 25.70 -5.67
N PRO A 46 -0.48 25.81 -7.01
CA PRO A 46 -0.73 27.07 -7.69
C PRO A 46 -2.07 27.71 -7.27
N PHE A 47 -3.05 26.87 -6.97
CA PHE A 47 -4.39 27.27 -6.56
C PHE A 47 -4.88 26.42 -5.39
N ASP A 48 -5.78 26.99 -4.58
CA ASP A 48 -6.54 26.21 -3.60
C ASP A 48 -7.37 25.16 -4.35
N PRO A 49 -7.22 23.84 -4.02
CA PRO A 49 -7.84 22.75 -4.76
C PRO A 49 -9.38 22.75 -4.71
N ASP A 50 -9.99 23.38 -3.71
CA ASP A 50 -11.45 23.49 -3.56
C ASP A 50 -12.01 24.82 -4.06
N ARG A 51 -11.14 25.78 -4.40
CA ARG A 51 -11.58 27.10 -4.86
C ARG A 51 -12.22 27.01 -6.23
N ILE A 52 -13.51 27.38 -6.28
CA ILE A 52 -14.33 27.45 -7.48
C ILE A 52 -14.00 28.73 -8.27
N GLY A 53 -14.02 28.65 -9.61
CA GLY A 53 -13.90 29.84 -10.47
C GLY A 53 -12.48 30.43 -10.51
N VAL A 54 -11.44 29.63 -10.33
CA VAL A 54 -10.04 30.07 -10.54
C VAL A 54 -9.73 30.27 -12.01
N GLY A 55 -10.52 29.65 -12.90
CA GLY A 55 -10.50 29.78 -14.35
C GLY A 55 -11.87 29.56 -14.97
N PRO A 56 -12.00 29.72 -16.31
CA PRO A 56 -13.21 29.30 -17.01
C PRO A 56 -13.50 27.81 -16.76
N GLY A 57 -14.79 27.44 -16.65
CA GLY A 57 -15.20 26.06 -16.57
C GLY A 57 -14.78 25.29 -17.83
N LEU A 58 -14.31 24.07 -17.65
CA LEU A 58 -13.85 23.16 -18.74
C LEU A 58 -12.75 23.75 -19.63
N ALA A 59 -11.89 24.62 -19.09
CA ALA A 59 -10.74 25.12 -19.84
C ALA A 59 -9.73 24.02 -20.10
N ALA A 60 -9.28 23.88 -21.35
CA ALA A 60 -8.29 22.90 -21.75
C ALA A 60 -6.92 23.16 -21.08
N PRO A 61 -6.05 22.13 -20.94
CA PRO A 61 -4.69 22.30 -20.45
C PRO A 61 -3.93 23.40 -21.16
N GLY A 62 -3.27 24.27 -20.37
CA GLY A 62 -2.56 25.43 -20.86
C GLY A 62 -1.60 26.03 -19.83
N ARG A 63 -1.02 27.19 -20.15
CA ARG A 63 -0.03 27.82 -19.26
C ARG A 63 -0.61 28.28 -17.92
N ALA A 64 -1.88 28.70 -17.89
CA ALA A 64 -2.57 29.11 -16.66
C ALA A 64 -3.00 27.91 -15.80
N HIS A 65 -3.42 26.82 -16.45
CA HIS A 65 -3.90 25.60 -15.82
C HIS A 65 -3.25 24.39 -16.49
N LEU A 66 -2.23 23.81 -15.87
CA LEU A 66 -1.39 22.76 -16.47
C LEU A 66 -2.19 21.53 -16.92
N LEU A 67 -3.16 21.10 -16.13
CA LEU A 67 -4.11 20.03 -16.46
C LEU A 67 -5.52 20.53 -16.71
N GLY A 68 -5.68 21.82 -17.08
CA GLY A 68 -6.97 22.42 -17.34
C GLY A 68 -7.82 22.62 -16.07
N THR A 69 -9.11 22.92 -16.29
CA THR A 69 -10.10 23.10 -15.22
C THR A 69 -11.26 22.11 -15.34
N ASP A 70 -11.98 21.90 -14.24
CA ASP A 70 -13.22 21.11 -14.20
C ASP A 70 -14.48 21.98 -14.50
N GLU A 71 -15.68 21.41 -14.33
CA GLU A 71 -16.96 22.09 -14.55
C GLU A 71 -17.12 23.38 -13.73
N LEU A 72 -16.59 23.38 -12.49
CA LEU A 72 -16.68 24.49 -11.56
C LEU A 72 -15.53 25.50 -11.73
N GLY A 73 -14.68 25.31 -12.75
CA GLY A 73 -13.49 26.14 -12.96
C GLY A 73 -12.41 25.92 -11.89
N ARG A 74 -12.38 24.77 -11.22
CA ARG A 74 -11.31 24.40 -10.27
C ARG A 74 -10.11 23.85 -11.02
N ASP A 75 -8.90 24.15 -10.54
CA ASP A 75 -7.66 23.70 -11.19
C ASP A 75 -7.42 22.20 -10.99
N VAL A 76 -7.44 21.43 -12.08
CA VAL A 76 -7.29 19.96 -12.05
C VAL A 76 -5.92 19.55 -11.53
N PHE A 77 -4.84 20.29 -11.85
CA PHE A 77 -3.49 19.97 -11.39
C PHE A 77 -3.37 20.05 -9.86
N SER A 78 -3.83 21.17 -9.27
CA SER A 78 -3.84 21.36 -7.81
C SER A 78 -4.66 20.28 -7.10
N ARG A 79 -5.79 19.88 -7.68
CA ARG A 79 -6.65 18.80 -7.17
C ARG A 79 -5.97 17.43 -7.25
N VAL A 80 -5.26 17.13 -8.35
CA VAL A 80 -4.49 15.87 -8.48
C VAL A 80 -3.42 15.77 -7.42
N LEU A 81 -2.68 16.85 -7.14
CA LEU A 81 -1.66 16.86 -6.08
C LEU A 81 -2.26 16.57 -4.69
N HIS A 82 -3.41 17.16 -4.38
CA HIS A 82 -4.14 16.88 -3.14
C HIS A 82 -4.71 15.46 -3.10
N GLY A 83 -5.32 15.02 -4.20
CA GLY A 83 -5.88 13.68 -4.33
C GLY A 83 -4.83 12.58 -4.18
N LEU A 84 -3.64 12.78 -4.71
CA LEU A 84 -2.50 11.88 -4.52
C LEU A 84 -2.16 11.71 -3.03
N ARG A 85 -2.18 12.80 -2.25
CA ARG A 85 -1.89 12.76 -0.81
C ARG A 85 -2.86 11.86 -0.07
N ILE A 86 -4.16 12.00 -0.34
CA ILE A 86 -5.20 11.20 0.32
C ILE A 86 -5.14 9.73 -0.13
N SER A 87 -5.05 9.48 -1.44
CA SER A 87 -4.97 8.10 -1.96
C SER A 87 -3.70 7.36 -1.48
N LEU A 88 -2.54 8.03 -1.43
CA LEU A 88 -1.31 7.47 -0.86
C LEU A 88 -1.45 7.22 0.64
N PHE A 89 -2.03 8.16 1.39
CA PHE A 89 -2.28 7.99 2.82
C PHE A 89 -3.13 6.74 3.08
N VAL A 90 -4.25 6.58 2.36
CA VAL A 90 -5.11 5.39 2.48
C VAL A 90 -4.33 4.12 2.16
N GLY A 91 -3.56 4.12 1.06
CA GLY A 91 -2.74 2.97 0.67
C GLY A 91 -1.75 2.55 1.76
N PHE A 92 -0.94 3.49 2.26
CA PHE A 92 0.07 3.21 3.29
C PHE A 92 -0.54 2.88 4.65
N ALA A 93 -1.56 3.62 5.10
CA ALA A 93 -2.23 3.37 6.37
C ALA A 93 -2.87 1.97 6.39
N THR A 94 -3.59 1.62 5.33
CA THR A 94 -4.19 0.29 5.17
C THR A 94 -3.15 -0.81 5.17
N ALA A 95 -2.09 -0.66 4.37
CA ALA A 95 -1.04 -1.67 4.27
C ALA A 95 -0.31 -1.88 5.61
N ALA A 96 -0.04 -0.80 6.35
CA ALA A 96 0.56 -0.87 7.67
C ALA A 96 -0.35 -1.59 8.67
N LEU A 97 -1.61 -1.18 8.78
CA LEU A 97 -2.57 -1.79 9.71
C LEU A 97 -2.84 -3.25 9.36
N ALA A 98 -3.07 -3.57 8.09
CA ALA A 98 -3.29 -4.94 7.64
C ALA A 98 -2.05 -5.83 7.88
N SER A 99 -0.84 -5.29 7.69
CA SER A 99 0.40 -6.02 7.99
C SER A 99 0.54 -6.27 9.49
N ILE A 100 0.25 -5.29 10.35
CA ILE A 100 0.29 -5.47 11.81
C ILE A 100 -0.67 -6.57 12.24
N VAL A 101 -1.95 -6.48 11.83
CA VAL A 101 -2.96 -7.49 12.17
C VAL A 101 -2.58 -8.86 11.62
N GLY A 102 -2.16 -8.91 10.35
CA GLY A 102 -1.76 -10.14 9.67
C GLY A 102 -0.54 -10.81 10.32
N VAL A 103 0.48 -10.02 10.73
CA VAL A 103 1.64 -10.53 11.46
C VAL A 103 1.22 -11.11 12.80
N VAL A 104 0.39 -10.43 13.57
CA VAL A 104 -0.08 -10.92 14.88
C VAL A 104 -0.85 -12.24 14.70
N VAL A 105 -1.87 -12.24 13.84
CA VAL A 105 -2.73 -13.43 13.63
C VAL A 105 -1.93 -14.59 13.03
N GLY A 106 -1.13 -14.32 12.00
CA GLY A 106 -0.31 -15.34 11.33
C GLY A 106 0.76 -15.94 12.22
N SER A 107 1.41 -15.13 13.08
CA SER A 107 2.40 -15.61 14.05
C SER A 107 1.75 -16.52 15.10
N ILE A 108 0.58 -16.13 15.62
CA ILE A 108 -0.17 -16.96 16.58
C ILE A 108 -0.58 -18.28 15.91
N ALA A 109 -1.14 -18.25 14.72
CA ALA A 109 -1.57 -19.43 13.98
C ALA A 109 -0.37 -20.38 13.71
N GLY A 110 0.77 -19.85 13.23
CA GLY A 110 1.95 -20.63 12.89
C GLY A 110 2.72 -21.19 14.08
N PHE A 111 2.55 -20.62 15.29
CA PHE A 111 3.36 -20.98 16.46
C PHE A 111 2.57 -21.60 17.62
N ALA A 112 1.33 -21.19 17.89
CA ALA A 112 0.59 -21.60 19.11
C ALA A 112 0.11 -23.04 19.11
N GLY A 113 0.00 -23.71 17.95
CA GLY A 113 -0.38 -25.10 17.82
C GLY A 113 -1.67 -25.32 17.03
N ARG A 114 -2.05 -26.59 16.85
CA ARG A 114 -3.08 -27.01 15.88
C ARG A 114 -4.45 -26.36 16.09
N VAL A 115 -4.94 -26.25 17.31
CA VAL A 115 -6.28 -25.69 17.59
C VAL A 115 -6.34 -24.21 17.28
N ALA A 116 -5.32 -23.43 17.69
CA ALA A 116 -5.26 -21.98 17.38
C ALA A 116 -5.11 -21.77 15.87
N ASP A 117 -4.31 -22.59 15.20
CA ASP A 117 -4.13 -22.57 13.76
C ASP A 117 -5.47 -22.83 13.03
N ASP A 118 -6.14 -23.92 13.38
CA ASP A 118 -7.41 -24.32 12.74
C ASP A 118 -8.49 -23.22 12.90
N VAL A 119 -8.63 -22.64 14.10
CA VAL A 119 -9.63 -21.60 14.38
C VAL A 119 -9.31 -20.31 13.62
N LEU A 120 -8.06 -19.81 13.73
CA LEU A 120 -7.68 -18.55 13.10
C LEU A 120 -7.70 -18.65 11.57
N MET A 121 -7.31 -19.79 11.00
CA MET A 121 -7.37 -19.97 9.55
C MET A 121 -8.79 -20.11 9.03
N ARG A 122 -9.71 -20.73 9.77
CA ARG A 122 -11.12 -20.74 9.38
C ARG A 122 -11.72 -19.33 9.36
N ILE A 123 -11.40 -18.49 10.36
CA ILE A 123 -11.83 -17.08 10.34
C ILE A 123 -11.24 -16.38 9.10
N THR A 124 -9.96 -16.58 8.83
CA THR A 124 -9.27 -16.02 7.66
C THR A 124 -9.94 -16.44 6.34
N GLU A 125 -10.32 -17.71 6.21
CA GLU A 125 -10.98 -18.27 5.01
C GLU A 125 -12.34 -17.60 4.74
N VAL A 126 -13.12 -17.29 5.77
CA VAL A 126 -14.41 -16.59 5.62
C VAL A 126 -14.25 -15.26 4.87
N PHE A 127 -13.20 -14.49 5.20
CA PHE A 127 -12.92 -13.21 4.51
C PHE A 127 -12.45 -13.39 3.08
N LEU A 128 -11.82 -14.51 2.74
CA LEU A 128 -11.23 -14.75 1.42
C LEU A 128 -12.21 -15.34 0.42
N VAL A 129 -13.30 -15.98 0.89
CA VAL A 129 -14.35 -16.54 0.02
C VAL A 129 -15.20 -15.44 -0.62
N VAL A 130 -15.46 -14.37 0.11
CA VAL A 130 -16.30 -13.27 -0.39
C VAL A 130 -15.45 -12.33 -1.28
N PRO A 131 -15.93 -11.98 -2.50
CA PRO A 131 -15.23 -11.03 -3.35
C PRO A 131 -15.01 -9.68 -2.61
N ARG A 132 -13.75 -9.29 -2.46
CA ARG A 132 -13.33 -8.12 -1.68
C ARG A 132 -14.11 -6.86 -1.99
N PHE A 133 -14.25 -6.55 -3.29
CA PHE A 133 -14.88 -5.32 -3.73
C PHE A 133 -16.35 -5.24 -3.33
N PHE A 134 -17.09 -6.36 -3.45
CA PHE A 134 -18.50 -6.42 -3.02
C PHE A 134 -18.65 -6.25 -1.51
N LEU A 135 -17.78 -6.91 -0.73
CA LEU A 135 -17.81 -6.77 0.72
C LEU A 135 -17.43 -5.36 1.17
N ALA A 136 -16.48 -4.73 0.47
CA ALA A 136 -16.11 -3.34 0.72
C ALA A 136 -17.28 -2.38 0.47
N ILE A 137 -18.01 -2.54 -0.65
CA ILE A 137 -19.21 -1.74 -0.94
C ILE A 137 -20.25 -1.89 0.18
N LEU A 138 -20.52 -3.13 0.59
CA LEU A 138 -21.48 -3.42 1.64
C LEU A 138 -21.11 -2.75 2.97
N LEU A 139 -19.86 -2.89 3.38
CA LEU A 139 -19.36 -2.28 4.62
C LEU A 139 -19.42 -0.75 4.57
N MET A 140 -19.00 -0.13 3.45
CA MET A 140 -19.08 1.32 3.28
C MET A 140 -20.51 1.83 3.26
N ALA A 141 -21.46 1.06 2.67
CA ALA A 141 -22.87 1.41 2.70
C ALA A 141 -23.48 1.35 4.11
N PHE A 142 -23.01 0.42 4.96
CA PHE A 142 -23.48 0.31 6.34
C PHE A 142 -22.85 1.35 7.29
N PHE A 143 -21.53 1.55 7.21
CA PHE A 143 -20.79 2.39 8.15
C PHE A 143 -20.69 3.85 7.71
N GLY A 144 -21.06 4.14 6.47
CA GLY A 144 -21.02 5.48 5.89
C GLY A 144 -19.66 5.86 5.30
N ALA A 145 -19.71 6.84 4.40
CA ALA A 145 -18.56 7.34 3.65
C ALA A 145 -17.70 8.27 4.52
N SER A 146 -16.55 7.79 4.98
CA SER A 146 -15.53 8.57 5.68
C SER A 146 -14.15 7.96 5.45
N LEU A 147 -13.10 8.79 5.55
CA LEU A 147 -11.71 8.35 5.38
C LEU A 147 -11.34 7.24 6.36
N VAL A 148 -11.79 7.34 7.61
CA VAL A 148 -11.53 6.34 8.66
C VAL A 148 -12.20 5.03 8.33
N ASN A 149 -13.50 5.05 7.99
CA ASN A 149 -14.25 3.84 7.64
C ASN A 149 -13.65 3.16 6.40
N LEU A 150 -13.17 3.94 5.44
CA LEU A 150 -12.54 3.45 4.23
C LEU A 150 -11.23 2.72 4.56
N VAL A 151 -10.33 3.32 5.35
CA VAL A 151 -9.09 2.68 5.80
C VAL A 151 -9.38 1.41 6.59
N LEU A 152 -10.33 1.46 7.54
CA LEU A 152 -10.69 0.30 8.37
C LEU A 152 -11.31 -0.82 7.53
N THR A 153 -12.21 -0.50 6.60
CA THR A 153 -12.82 -1.47 5.68
C THR A 153 -11.76 -2.18 4.85
N ILE A 154 -10.88 -1.43 4.18
CA ILE A 154 -9.85 -2.03 3.34
C ILE A 154 -8.85 -2.83 4.19
N THR A 155 -8.51 -2.37 5.40
CA THR A 155 -7.67 -3.11 6.37
C THR A 155 -8.32 -4.44 6.74
N LEU A 156 -9.60 -4.42 7.11
CA LEU A 156 -10.37 -5.60 7.49
C LEU A 156 -10.41 -6.66 6.38
N LEU A 157 -10.38 -6.24 5.14
CA LEU A 157 -10.41 -7.13 3.98
C LEU A 157 -9.02 -7.57 3.51
N SER A 158 -7.94 -6.94 4.00
CA SER A 158 -6.58 -7.17 3.49
C SER A 158 -5.68 -7.96 4.45
N TRP A 159 -5.90 -7.90 5.77
CA TRP A 159 -5.10 -8.64 6.76
C TRP A 159 -5.06 -10.17 6.53
N PRO A 160 -6.12 -10.83 5.99
CA PRO A 160 -6.13 -12.28 5.84
C PRO A 160 -5.03 -12.83 4.93
N GLU A 161 -4.69 -12.12 3.86
CA GLU A 161 -3.60 -12.53 2.95
C GLU A 161 -2.24 -12.47 3.66
N ILE A 162 -2.00 -11.41 4.41
CA ILE A 162 -0.76 -11.26 5.19
C ILE A 162 -0.70 -12.32 6.30
N ALA A 163 -1.82 -12.61 6.98
CA ALA A 163 -1.85 -13.63 8.02
C ALA A 163 -1.49 -15.03 7.48
N ARG A 164 -2.01 -15.40 6.31
CA ARG A 164 -1.65 -16.67 5.66
C ARG A 164 -0.18 -16.74 5.26
N LEU A 165 0.36 -15.63 4.73
CA LEU A 165 1.76 -15.53 4.40
C LEU A 165 2.64 -15.72 5.64
N VAL A 166 2.38 -14.97 6.71
CA VAL A 166 3.14 -15.05 7.96
C VAL A 166 3.06 -16.44 8.57
N ARG A 167 1.87 -17.06 8.59
CA ARG A 167 1.70 -18.43 9.06
C ARG A 167 2.57 -19.40 8.26
N ALA A 168 2.58 -19.31 6.94
CA ALA A 168 3.39 -20.18 6.08
C ALA A 168 4.89 -20.02 6.36
N GLU A 169 5.36 -18.79 6.54
CA GLU A 169 6.74 -18.49 6.92
C GLU A 169 7.09 -19.07 8.30
N PHE A 170 6.22 -18.90 9.29
CA PHE A 170 6.41 -19.46 10.63
C PHE A 170 6.52 -20.98 10.61
N LEU A 171 5.64 -21.66 9.88
CA LEU A 171 5.69 -23.13 9.72
C LEU A 171 6.98 -23.61 9.04
N SER A 172 7.44 -22.87 8.02
CA SER A 172 8.68 -23.15 7.31
C SER A 172 9.92 -22.94 8.19
N LEU A 173 9.97 -21.77 8.86
CA LEU A 173 11.14 -21.37 9.64
C LEU A 173 11.30 -22.19 10.92
N ARG A 174 10.19 -22.55 11.60
CA ARG A 174 10.25 -23.35 12.84
C ARG A 174 10.86 -24.75 12.65
N ALA A 175 10.93 -25.26 11.42
CA ALA A 175 11.55 -26.53 11.06
C ALA A 175 13.03 -26.38 10.65
N ARG A 176 13.62 -25.18 10.77
CA ARG A 176 15.00 -24.91 10.40
C ARG A 176 15.97 -25.21 11.55
N GLN A 177 17.19 -25.66 11.19
CA GLN A 177 18.24 -26.02 12.12
C GLN A 177 18.62 -24.95 13.13
N PHE A 178 18.57 -23.65 12.75
CA PHE A 178 18.90 -22.56 13.67
C PHE A 178 17.89 -22.45 14.81
N VAL A 179 16.60 -22.74 14.55
CA VAL A 179 15.56 -22.77 15.59
C VAL A 179 15.76 -23.97 16.53
N ASP A 180 16.17 -25.12 15.99
CA ASP A 180 16.48 -26.28 16.81
C ASP A 180 17.74 -26.04 17.66
N ALA A 181 18.76 -25.39 17.11
CA ALA A 181 19.95 -25.01 17.88
C ALA A 181 19.61 -24.04 19.04
N ALA A 182 18.78 -23.02 18.79
CA ALA A 182 18.31 -22.12 19.84
C ALA A 182 17.51 -22.86 20.92
N ARG A 183 16.67 -23.83 20.53
CA ARG A 183 15.90 -24.68 21.45
C ARG A 183 16.80 -25.52 22.34
N VAL A 184 17.84 -26.14 21.77
CA VAL A 184 18.85 -26.92 22.53
C VAL A 184 19.64 -26.00 23.46
N ALA A 185 19.90 -24.75 23.08
CA ALA A 185 20.53 -23.75 23.92
C ALA A 185 19.63 -23.22 25.06
N GLY A 186 18.37 -23.69 25.16
CA GLY A 186 17.45 -23.34 26.23
C GLY A 186 16.52 -22.17 25.95
N ALA A 187 16.43 -21.69 24.71
CA ALA A 187 15.53 -20.61 24.35
C ALA A 187 14.05 -20.97 24.62
N GLY A 188 13.33 -20.06 25.31
CA GLY A 188 11.93 -20.21 25.62
C GLY A 188 11.02 -20.06 24.38
N ARG A 189 9.74 -20.48 24.50
CA ARG A 189 8.79 -20.42 23.36
C ARG A 189 8.62 -19.00 22.80
N THR A 190 8.51 -18.00 23.64
CA THR A 190 8.38 -16.59 23.23
C THR A 190 9.65 -16.08 22.57
N GLU A 191 10.80 -16.43 23.09
CA GLU A 191 12.10 -16.09 22.52
C GLU A 191 12.29 -16.71 21.12
N LEU A 192 11.94 -17.98 20.95
CA LEU A 192 11.94 -18.63 19.63
C LEU A 192 11.01 -17.93 18.65
N ALA A 193 9.78 -17.58 19.07
CA ALA A 193 8.80 -16.94 18.18
C ALA A 193 9.22 -15.53 17.76
N PHE A 194 9.57 -14.67 18.71
CA PHE A 194 9.83 -13.25 18.48
C PHE A 194 11.31 -12.92 18.24
N GLY A 195 12.23 -13.69 18.82
CA GLY A 195 13.66 -13.49 18.66
C GLY A 195 14.24 -14.17 17.43
N GLU A 196 13.77 -15.38 17.12
CA GLU A 196 14.37 -16.21 16.06
C GLU A 196 13.49 -16.26 14.80
N ILE A 197 12.19 -16.55 14.92
CA ILE A 197 11.33 -16.80 13.75
C ILE A 197 10.82 -15.50 13.14
N LEU A 198 10.19 -14.63 13.94
CA LEU A 198 9.56 -13.41 13.42
C LEU A 198 10.52 -12.51 12.64
N PRO A 199 11.75 -12.20 13.11
CA PRO A 199 12.65 -11.32 12.35
C PRO A 199 13.00 -11.89 10.98
N ASN A 200 13.09 -13.22 10.87
CA ASN A 200 13.36 -13.91 9.61
C ASN A 200 12.13 -14.02 8.70
N ALA A 201 10.91 -13.96 9.26
CA ALA A 201 9.66 -13.96 8.52
C ALA A 201 9.31 -12.56 7.96
N LEU A 202 9.89 -11.46 8.48
CA LEU A 202 9.54 -10.09 8.08
C LEU A 202 9.90 -9.76 6.63
N GLY A 203 10.93 -10.40 6.03
CA GLY A 203 11.32 -10.11 4.66
C GLY A 203 10.16 -10.24 3.66
N PRO A 204 9.55 -11.42 3.50
CA PRO A 204 8.36 -11.61 2.67
C PRO A 204 7.17 -10.72 3.06
N VAL A 205 6.99 -10.40 4.34
CA VAL A 205 5.91 -9.53 4.83
C VAL A 205 6.09 -8.10 4.34
N ILE A 206 7.32 -7.57 4.37
CA ILE A 206 7.62 -6.22 3.86
C ILE A 206 7.32 -6.14 2.36
N VAL A 207 7.68 -7.17 1.59
CA VAL A 207 7.37 -7.24 0.16
C VAL A 207 5.85 -7.24 -0.06
N ALA A 208 5.13 -8.14 0.60
CA ALA A 208 3.68 -8.24 0.47
C ALA A 208 2.96 -6.96 0.94
N GLY A 209 3.42 -6.34 2.04
CA GLY A 209 2.91 -5.07 2.52
C GLY A 209 3.13 -3.93 1.54
N THR A 210 4.27 -3.89 0.85
CA THR A 210 4.54 -2.89 -0.19
C THR A 210 3.58 -3.05 -1.38
N LEU A 211 3.38 -4.28 -1.86
CA LEU A 211 2.41 -4.55 -2.94
C LEU A 211 0.96 -4.25 -2.52
N LEU A 212 0.64 -4.47 -1.25
CA LEU A 212 -0.67 -4.16 -0.69
C LEU A 212 -1.00 -2.65 -0.75
N VAL A 213 0.00 -1.75 -0.66
CA VAL A 213 -0.23 -0.30 -0.83
C VAL A 213 -0.91 0.00 -2.16
N GLY A 214 -0.38 -0.54 -3.27
CA GLY A 214 -0.96 -0.35 -4.60
C GLY A 214 -2.37 -0.94 -4.74
N GLN A 215 -2.59 -2.14 -4.18
CA GLN A 215 -3.91 -2.77 -4.17
C GLN A 215 -4.93 -1.97 -3.35
N ALA A 216 -4.53 -1.44 -2.19
CA ALA A 216 -5.39 -0.62 -1.35
C ALA A 216 -5.75 0.71 -2.02
N MET A 217 -4.80 1.34 -2.73
CA MET A 217 -5.08 2.53 -3.54
C MET A 217 -6.08 2.27 -4.66
N LEU A 218 -5.97 1.14 -5.36
CA LEU A 218 -6.93 0.78 -6.41
C LEU A 218 -8.32 0.50 -5.84
N LEU A 219 -8.40 -0.17 -4.68
CA LEU A 219 -9.66 -0.44 -4.02
C LEU A 219 -10.31 0.85 -3.49
N GLU A 220 -9.52 1.76 -2.90
CA GLU A 220 -9.96 3.11 -2.51
C GLU A 220 -10.50 3.86 -3.71
N ALA A 221 -9.73 3.93 -4.80
CA ALA A 221 -10.14 4.65 -6.00
C ALA A 221 -11.44 4.09 -6.59
N GLY A 222 -11.61 2.77 -6.58
CA GLY A 222 -12.85 2.13 -7.02
C GLY A 222 -14.06 2.47 -6.14
N LEU A 223 -13.91 2.44 -4.81
CA LEU A 223 -14.97 2.81 -3.86
C LEU A 223 -15.32 4.29 -3.96
N SER A 224 -14.31 5.16 -4.02
CA SER A 224 -14.49 6.61 -4.17
C SER A 224 -15.11 6.96 -5.53
N TYR A 225 -14.78 6.23 -6.60
CA TYR A 225 -15.40 6.35 -7.92
C TYR A 225 -16.88 5.99 -7.90
N LEU A 226 -17.30 5.06 -7.05
CA LEU A 226 -18.72 4.73 -6.83
C LEU A 226 -19.44 5.69 -5.86
N GLY A 227 -18.76 6.74 -5.37
CA GLY A 227 -19.32 7.71 -4.43
C GLY A 227 -19.32 7.24 -2.98
N LEU A 228 -18.58 6.17 -2.65
CA LEU A 228 -18.44 5.64 -1.30
C LEU A 228 -17.18 6.16 -0.57
N GLY A 229 -16.41 7.04 -1.21
CA GLY A 229 -15.29 7.76 -0.58
C GLY A 229 -15.75 8.86 0.36
N ASP A 230 -14.80 9.45 1.10
CA ASP A 230 -15.09 10.60 1.97
C ASP A 230 -15.40 11.84 1.13
N PRO A 231 -16.62 12.41 1.21
CA PRO A 231 -16.97 13.58 0.41
C PRO A 231 -16.23 14.87 0.84
N GLY A 232 -15.69 14.89 2.07
CA GLY A 232 -14.89 16.01 2.61
C GLY A 232 -13.41 15.96 2.24
N GLN A 233 -12.97 14.91 1.50
CA GLN A 233 -11.58 14.73 1.12
C GLN A 233 -11.43 14.53 -0.38
N ILE A 234 -10.57 15.33 -1.01
CA ILE A 234 -10.25 15.13 -2.42
C ILE A 234 -9.37 13.89 -2.54
N SER A 235 -9.87 12.81 -3.16
CA SER A 235 -9.08 11.67 -3.58
C SER A 235 -9.07 11.55 -5.10
N LEU A 236 -8.13 10.78 -5.65
CA LEU A 236 -8.07 10.56 -7.10
C LEU A 236 -9.32 9.83 -7.60
N GLY A 237 -9.86 8.89 -6.79
CA GLY A 237 -11.09 8.20 -7.10
C GLY A 237 -12.33 9.11 -7.11
N LEU A 238 -12.43 10.04 -6.15
CA LEU A 238 -13.49 11.05 -6.14
C LEU A 238 -13.41 11.98 -7.36
N MET A 239 -12.21 12.38 -7.76
CA MET A 239 -12.03 13.18 -8.98
C MET A 239 -12.51 12.45 -10.23
N LEU A 240 -12.22 11.14 -10.34
CA LEU A 240 -12.72 10.31 -11.44
C LEU A 240 -14.24 10.20 -11.43
N ASN A 241 -14.87 10.08 -10.24
CA ASN A 241 -16.32 10.11 -10.10
C ASN A 241 -16.92 11.41 -10.64
N GLN A 242 -16.39 12.57 -10.21
CA GLN A 242 -16.83 13.89 -10.64
C GLN A 242 -16.62 14.14 -12.14
N ALA A 243 -15.58 13.54 -12.73
CA ALA A 243 -15.25 13.71 -14.14
C ALA A 243 -16.08 12.83 -15.10
N GLN A 244 -16.91 11.90 -14.60
CA GLN A 244 -17.69 10.99 -15.46
C GLN A 244 -18.58 11.71 -16.45
N SER A 245 -19.34 12.70 -16.00
CA SER A 245 -20.31 13.45 -16.82
C SER A 245 -19.65 14.25 -17.91
N ILE A 246 -18.41 14.71 -17.70
CA ILE A 246 -17.67 15.63 -18.57
C ILE A 246 -16.55 14.97 -19.37
N MET A 247 -16.37 13.66 -19.27
CA MET A 247 -15.25 12.97 -19.89
C MET A 247 -15.14 13.19 -21.42
N ARG A 248 -16.28 13.41 -22.09
CA ARG A 248 -16.30 13.69 -23.55
C ARG A 248 -15.87 15.10 -23.90
N SER A 249 -16.13 16.07 -23.04
CA SER A 249 -15.83 17.49 -23.26
C SER A 249 -14.50 17.92 -22.63
N ALA A 250 -14.12 17.28 -21.51
CA ALA A 250 -12.93 17.61 -20.72
C ALA A 250 -12.18 16.34 -20.31
N TRP A 251 -11.62 15.60 -21.30
CA TRP A 251 -10.89 14.36 -21.08
C TRP A 251 -9.74 14.49 -20.06
N TRP A 252 -9.13 15.67 -19.94
CA TRP A 252 -8.05 15.97 -19.01
C TRP A 252 -8.47 15.83 -17.54
N ALA A 253 -9.74 16.12 -17.23
CA ALA A 253 -10.26 15.97 -15.88
C ALA A 253 -10.26 14.49 -15.40
N THR A 254 -10.33 13.54 -16.35
CA THR A 254 -10.21 12.10 -16.08
C THR A 254 -8.77 11.62 -16.22
N ALA A 255 -8.04 12.09 -17.24
CA ALA A 255 -6.68 11.66 -17.52
C ALA A 255 -5.70 12.05 -16.38
N GLY A 256 -5.85 13.23 -15.80
CA GLY A 256 -5.02 13.71 -14.69
C GLY A 256 -5.01 12.75 -13.50
N PRO A 257 -6.15 12.52 -12.83
CA PRO A 257 -6.22 11.60 -11.71
C PRO A 257 -5.93 10.13 -12.11
N GLY A 258 -6.34 9.69 -13.30
CA GLY A 258 -6.03 8.37 -13.81
C GLY A 258 -4.53 8.12 -13.96
N LEU A 259 -3.78 9.06 -14.53
CA LEU A 259 -2.33 9.01 -14.59
C LEU A 259 -1.69 9.06 -13.21
N GLY A 260 -2.24 9.82 -12.28
CA GLY A 260 -1.78 9.87 -10.89
C GLY A 260 -1.83 8.48 -10.24
N ILE A 261 -2.96 7.78 -10.34
CA ILE A 261 -3.13 6.40 -9.84
C ILE A 261 -2.14 5.45 -10.54
N PHE A 262 -2.08 5.52 -11.86
CA PHE A 262 -1.22 4.64 -12.67
C PHE A 262 0.26 4.76 -12.28
N ILE A 263 0.80 5.98 -12.20
CA ILE A 263 2.20 6.23 -11.82
C ILE A 263 2.47 5.78 -10.38
N ALA A 264 1.55 6.07 -9.45
CA ALA A 264 1.68 5.66 -8.06
C ALA A 264 1.73 4.14 -7.92
N VAL A 265 0.77 3.43 -8.51
CA VAL A 265 0.67 1.96 -8.42
C VAL A 265 1.87 1.28 -9.09
N ILE A 266 2.28 1.74 -10.28
CA ILE A 266 3.48 1.19 -10.94
C ILE A 266 4.73 1.45 -10.10
N GLY A 267 4.92 2.67 -9.61
CA GLY A 267 6.07 3.01 -8.77
C GLY A 267 6.17 2.11 -7.55
N ILE A 268 5.05 1.91 -6.83
CA ILE A 268 4.96 1.05 -5.65
C ILE A 268 5.25 -0.41 -6.01
N ASN A 269 4.67 -0.94 -7.09
CA ASN A 269 4.88 -2.33 -7.51
C ASN A 269 6.34 -2.59 -7.90
N LEU A 270 6.97 -1.69 -8.65
CA LEU A 270 8.39 -1.81 -9.02
C LEU A 270 9.32 -1.76 -7.78
N VAL A 271 8.97 -0.98 -6.76
CA VAL A 271 9.68 -1.01 -5.47
C VAL A 271 9.47 -2.35 -4.77
N GLY A 272 8.23 -2.87 -4.75
CA GLY A 272 7.91 -4.19 -4.19
C GLY A 272 8.71 -5.31 -4.84
N ASP A 273 8.81 -5.31 -6.17
CA ASP A 273 9.62 -6.27 -6.93
C ASP A 273 11.11 -6.17 -6.56
N GLY A 274 11.62 -4.94 -6.42
CA GLY A 274 13.00 -4.71 -5.99
C GLY A 274 13.29 -5.18 -4.57
N LEU A 275 12.34 -5.03 -3.66
CA LEU A 275 12.43 -5.58 -2.31
C LEU A 275 12.39 -7.11 -2.33
N ASN A 276 11.57 -7.70 -3.20
CA ASN A 276 11.52 -9.15 -3.38
C ASN A 276 12.88 -9.72 -3.83
N ASP A 277 13.53 -9.09 -4.80
CA ASP A 277 14.89 -9.48 -5.24
C ASP A 277 15.91 -9.38 -4.10
N LEU A 278 15.75 -8.38 -3.24
CA LEU A 278 16.64 -8.16 -2.10
C LEU A 278 16.51 -9.25 -1.03
N PHE A 279 15.29 -9.71 -0.75
CA PHE A 279 15.02 -10.75 0.24
C PHE A 279 15.12 -12.18 -0.33
N ASN A 280 15.22 -12.36 -1.66
CA ASN A 280 15.33 -13.67 -2.29
C ASN A 280 16.81 -14.10 -2.43
N PRO A 281 17.29 -15.11 -1.68
CA PRO A 281 18.68 -15.56 -1.75
C PRO A 281 19.09 -16.10 -3.12
N ARG A 282 18.14 -16.69 -3.87
CA ARG A 282 18.39 -17.28 -5.20
C ARG A 282 18.61 -16.26 -6.30
N ALA A 283 18.14 -15.03 -6.14
CA ALA A 283 18.41 -13.94 -7.07
C ALA A 283 19.84 -13.38 -6.95
N ARG A 284 20.58 -13.74 -5.90
CA ARG A 284 21.97 -13.31 -5.66
C ARG A 284 23.01 -14.11 -6.47
N GLU A 285 22.63 -15.26 -7.02
CA GLU A 285 23.52 -16.19 -7.75
C GLU A 285 23.46 -16.00 -9.29
N ARG A 286 22.62 -15.09 -9.80
CA ARG A 286 22.53 -14.70 -11.20
C ARG A 286 23.07 -13.29 -11.40
#